data_17c396d0d6342901111f397606cd6155
#
_entry.id   17c396d0d6342901111f397606cd6155
#
_cell.length_a   1.000
_cell.length_b   1.000
_cell.length_c   1.000
_cell.angle_alpha   90.00
_cell.angle_beta   90.00
_cell.angle_gamma   90.00
#
_symmetry.space_group_name_H-M   'P 1'
#
loop_
_entity.id
_entity.type
_entity.pdbx_description
1 polymer ?
#
loop_
_entity_poly.entity_id
_entity_poly.type
_entity_poly.pdbx_seq_one_letter_code
_entity_poly.pdbx_strand_id
1 'polypeptide(L)'
;GKKRTVGIFYVTWHTENLHNDKPYTNDITKILNANPMAAKGNPDFPYGTYHWGEPEYGYFLSQDRYVIFHDMSMLADAGVDVLIMDVTNAVCYWDEWEVIFQTMQEMKALGNRVPKFCFWAFNGNVVDVVESLYQRFYKTPRYKDLWFYWDGKPLLLYNATPSIDANPNGGQRGKEYSEEIKQFFTLRNMWWGYYHWAGERYVGGEDKWSFGYEMNDRNV
;
A
#
# COMPACT_ATOMS: atom_id res chain seq x y z
N GLY A 1 -8.26 -29.06 -1.66
CA GLY A 1 -7.65 -28.05 -2.52
C GLY A 1 -6.60 -27.25 -1.75
N LYS A 2 -5.55 -26.83 -2.41
CA LYS A 2 -4.52 -26.00 -1.78
C LYS A 2 -5.17 -24.66 -1.36
N LYS A 3 -5.11 -24.30 -0.09
CA LYS A 3 -5.60 -23.00 0.37
C LYS A 3 -4.74 -21.92 -0.27
N ARG A 4 -5.36 -21.04 -1.03
CA ARG A 4 -4.69 -19.87 -1.64
C ARG A 4 -4.90 -18.66 -0.75
N THR A 5 -3.88 -17.83 -0.63
CA THR A 5 -3.99 -16.54 0.03
C THR A 5 -4.49 -15.49 -0.96
N VAL A 6 -5.43 -14.69 -0.55
CA VAL A 6 -5.99 -13.58 -1.33
C VAL A 6 -5.54 -12.28 -0.69
N GLY A 7 -4.73 -11.50 -1.41
CA GLY A 7 -4.29 -10.18 -1.01
C GLY A 7 -4.90 -9.10 -1.90
N ILE A 8 -5.16 -7.94 -1.33
CA ILE A 8 -5.61 -6.76 -2.06
C ILE A 8 -4.78 -5.54 -1.66
N PHE A 9 -4.45 -4.68 -2.63
CA PHE A 9 -3.89 -3.38 -2.34
C PHE A 9 -4.95 -2.50 -1.68
N TYR A 10 -4.53 -1.85 -0.58
CA TYR A 10 -5.37 -0.93 0.14
C TYR A 10 -4.67 0.42 0.24
N VAL A 11 -5.21 1.39 -0.46
CA VAL A 11 -4.69 2.76 -0.52
C VAL A 11 -5.37 3.62 0.53
N THR A 12 -4.59 4.48 1.19
CA THR A 12 -5.06 5.31 2.31
C THR A 12 -4.80 6.80 2.09
N TRP A 13 -4.79 7.24 0.85
CA TRP A 13 -4.51 8.61 0.46
C TRP A 13 -5.75 9.53 0.39
N HIS A 14 -6.89 9.06 0.87
CA HIS A 14 -8.10 9.87 0.99
C HIS A 14 -7.99 10.78 2.22
N THR A 15 -7.24 11.87 2.07
CA THR A 15 -6.95 12.87 3.09
C THR A 15 -7.62 14.19 2.78
N GLU A 16 -7.71 15.09 3.77
CA GLU A 16 -8.32 16.42 3.56
C GLU A 16 -7.48 17.31 2.63
N ASN A 17 -6.19 17.09 2.59
CA ASN A 17 -5.25 17.94 1.90
C ASN A 17 -4.38 17.17 0.92
N LEU A 18 -3.95 17.86 -0.14
CA LEU A 18 -2.83 17.42 -0.96
C LEU A 18 -1.53 17.39 -0.14
N HIS A 19 -0.52 16.68 -0.63
CA HIS A 19 0.81 16.56 0.00
C HIS A 19 1.50 17.90 0.35
N ASN A 20 1.01 19.01 -0.16
CA ASN A 20 1.52 20.35 0.10
C ASN A 20 0.60 21.19 0.98
N ASP A 21 -0.19 20.56 1.82
CA ASP A 21 -1.14 21.15 2.77
C ASP A 21 -2.24 22.02 2.11
N LYS A 22 -2.46 21.87 0.82
CA LYS A 22 -3.57 22.54 0.13
C LYS A 22 -4.81 21.67 0.16
N PRO A 23 -5.94 22.20 0.64
CA PRO A 23 -7.18 21.43 0.67
C PRO A 23 -7.66 21.06 -0.73
N TYR A 24 -8.29 19.92 -0.85
CA TYR A 24 -9.06 19.58 -2.05
C TYR A 24 -10.27 20.52 -2.16
N THR A 25 -10.38 21.22 -3.25
CA THR A 25 -11.43 22.23 -3.47
C THR A 25 -12.34 21.90 -4.65
N ASN A 26 -11.97 20.90 -5.45
CA ASN A 26 -12.66 20.60 -6.69
C ASN A 26 -13.05 19.11 -6.74
N ASP A 27 -14.29 18.89 -7.13
CA ASP A 27 -14.88 17.57 -7.31
C ASP A 27 -14.66 17.11 -8.76
N ILE A 28 -13.79 16.12 -8.94
CA ILE A 28 -13.48 15.57 -10.27
C ILE A 28 -14.71 14.93 -10.92
N THR A 29 -15.59 14.33 -10.16
CA THR A 29 -16.81 13.69 -10.69
C THR A 29 -17.71 14.74 -11.32
N LYS A 30 -17.90 15.88 -10.65
CA LYS A 30 -18.69 16.99 -11.21
C LYS A 30 -18.04 17.61 -12.45
N ILE A 31 -16.70 17.77 -12.42
CA ILE A 31 -15.95 18.31 -13.58
C ILE A 31 -16.11 17.38 -14.78
N LEU A 32 -15.88 16.07 -14.61
CA LEU A 32 -15.96 15.12 -15.71
C LEU A 32 -17.39 14.89 -16.21
N ASN A 33 -18.38 14.97 -15.33
CA ASN A 33 -19.80 14.90 -15.74
C ASN A 33 -20.21 16.13 -16.57
N ALA A 34 -19.67 17.31 -16.24
CA ALA A 34 -19.92 18.53 -17.01
C ALA A 34 -19.14 18.58 -18.33
N ASN A 35 -17.91 18.07 -18.32
CA ASN A 35 -17.03 18.01 -19.49
C ASN A 35 -16.19 16.73 -19.49
N PRO A 36 -16.67 15.64 -20.14
CA PRO A 36 -15.94 14.36 -20.18
C PRO A 36 -14.55 14.44 -20.83
N MET A 37 -14.27 15.52 -21.58
CA MET A 37 -12.98 15.75 -22.22
C MET A 37 -12.01 16.55 -21.36
N ALA A 38 -12.41 16.95 -20.14
CA ALA A 38 -11.50 17.61 -19.20
C ALA A 38 -10.31 16.69 -18.89
N ALA A 39 -9.13 17.28 -18.84
CA ALA A 39 -7.90 16.57 -18.56
C ALA A 39 -7.03 17.38 -17.59
N LYS A 40 -6.18 16.70 -16.86
CA LYS A 40 -5.21 17.34 -15.95
C LYS A 40 -4.36 18.36 -16.72
N GLY A 41 -4.29 19.59 -16.20
CA GLY A 41 -3.62 20.70 -16.87
C GLY A 41 -4.52 21.53 -17.78
N ASN A 42 -5.75 21.09 -18.06
CA ASN A 42 -6.78 21.90 -18.67
C ASN A 42 -7.35 22.89 -17.63
N PRO A 43 -7.76 24.12 -18.00
CA PRO A 43 -8.47 25.04 -17.10
C PRO A 43 -9.69 24.42 -16.42
N ASP A 44 -10.37 23.50 -17.10
CA ASP A 44 -11.52 22.76 -16.56
C ASP A 44 -11.13 21.65 -15.56
N PHE A 45 -9.83 21.41 -15.38
CA PHE A 45 -9.29 20.45 -14.42
C PHE A 45 -8.26 21.13 -13.52
N PRO A 46 -8.68 22.00 -12.62
CA PRO A 46 -7.79 22.83 -11.83
C PRO A 46 -6.97 22.02 -10.83
N TYR A 47 -5.85 22.60 -10.43
CA TYR A 47 -5.03 22.07 -9.35
C TYR A 47 -5.83 21.96 -8.04
N GLY A 48 -5.61 20.88 -7.28
CA GLY A 48 -6.36 20.63 -6.04
C GLY A 48 -7.64 19.82 -6.23
N THR A 49 -7.86 19.29 -7.44
CA THR A 49 -8.95 18.37 -7.71
C THR A 49 -8.65 17.01 -7.06
N TYR A 50 -9.67 16.36 -6.52
CA TYR A 50 -9.56 14.99 -6.02
C TYR A 50 -8.98 14.06 -7.08
N HIS A 51 -8.17 13.08 -6.65
CA HIS A 51 -7.52 12.13 -7.56
C HIS A 51 -8.44 11.00 -8.00
N TRP A 52 -9.55 10.81 -7.33
CA TRP A 52 -10.48 9.68 -7.51
C TRP A 52 -11.89 10.20 -7.77
N GLY A 53 -12.66 9.38 -8.47
CA GLY A 53 -14.08 9.64 -8.65
C GLY A 53 -14.85 9.47 -7.35
N GLU A 54 -16.02 10.08 -7.26
CA GLU A 54 -16.89 9.94 -6.09
C GLU A 54 -17.29 8.47 -5.90
N PRO A 55 -16.95 7.87 -4.74
CA PRO A 55 -17.34 6.51 -4.40
C PRO A 55 -18.84 6.41 -4.07
N GLU A 56 -19.33 5.17 -3.89
CA GLU A 56 -20.73 4.91 -3.49
C GLU A 56 -21.12 5.62 -2.18
N TYR A 57 -20.17 5.76 -1.25
CA TYR A 57 -20.38 6.46 0.02
C TYR A 57 -20.26 7.99 -0.07
N GLY A 58 -20.09 8.55 -1.27
CA GLY A 58 -19.61 9.91 -1.44
C GLY A 58 -18.10 10.02 -1.16
N TYR A 59 -17.56 11.23 -1.20
CA TYR A 59 -16.16 11.46 -0.82
C TYR A 59 -15.99 11.25 0.70
N PHE A 60 -15.01 10.43 1.07
CA PHE A 60 -14.70 10.09 2.46
C PHE A 60 -13.21 10.28 2.75
N LEU A 61 -12.88 10.36 4.02
CA LEU A 61 -11.50 10.33 4.49
C LEU A 61 -11.10 8.90 4.86
N SER A 62 -9.84 8.54 4.67
CA SER A 62 -9.31 7.23 5.07
C SER A 62 -9.44 6.96 6.58
N GLN A 63 -9.72 7.98 7.37
CA GLN A 63 -10.01 7.88 8.81
C GLN A 63 -11.49 7.69 9.15
N ASP A 64 -12.38 7.67 8.15
CA ASP A 64 -13.81 7.46 8.41
C ASP A 64 -14.05 6.03 8.90
N ARG A 65 -14.40 5.91 10.18
CA ARG A 65 -14.58 4.61 10.84
C ARG A 65 -15.75 3.82 10.28
N TYR A 66 -16.79 4.48 9.77
CA TYR A 66 -17.91 3.79 9.13
C TYR A 66 -17.46 3.11 7.84
N VAL A 67 -16.72 3.83 7.02
CA VAL A 67 -16.17 3.28 5.76
C VAL A 67 -15.20 2.16 6.05
N ILE A 68 -14.27 2.34 7.01
CA ILE A 68 -13.32 1.31 7.42
C ILE A 68 -14.06 0.04 7.86
N PHE A 69 -15.05 0.18 8.75
CA PHE A 69 -15.81 -0.96 9.25
C PHE A 69 -16.51 -1.71 8.11
N HIS A 70 -17.13 -0.97 7.20
CA HIS A 70 -17.85 -1.54 6.07
C HIS A 70 -16.89 -2.23 5.08
N ASP A 71 -15.79 -1.57 4.71
CA ASP A 71 -14.77 -2.15 3.84
C ASP A 71 -14.19 -3.45 4.42
N MET A 72 -13.79 -3.42 5.70
CA MET A 72 -13.21 -4.59 6.34
C MET A 72 -14.18 -5.76 6.40
N SER A 73 -15.48 -5.47 6.65
CA SER A 73 -16.52 -6.50 6.65
C SER A 73 -16.69 -7.12 5.25
N MET A 74 -16.83 -6.28 4.24
CA MET A 74 -17.01 -6.75 2.86
C MET A 74 -15.79 -7.54 2.36
N LEU A 75 -14.58 -7.06 2.63
CA LEU A 75 -13.35 -7.72 2.22
C LEU A 75 -13.18 -9.08 2.92
N ALA A 76 -13.50 -9.14 4.21
CA ALA A 76 -13.48 -10.40 4.96
C ALA A 76 -14.51 -11.41 4.41
N ASP A 77 -15.71 -10.95 4.07
CA ASP A 77 -16.76 -11.79 3.48
C ASP A 77 -16.42 -12.25 2.07
N ALA A 78 -15.74 -11.42 1.30
CA ALA A 78 -15.19 -11.77 -0.01
C ALA A 78 -14.00 -12.75 0.07
N GLY A 79 -13.49 -13.05 1.27
CA GLY A 79 -12.39 -13.99 1.49
C GLY A 79 -11.00 -13.37 1.31
N VAL A 80 -10.87 -12.06 1.45
CA VAL A 80 -9.57 -11.39 1.47
C VAL A 80 -8.85 -11.74 2.77
N ASP A 81 -7.63 -12.24 2.66
CA ASP A 81 -6.77 -12.63 3.78
C ASP A 81 -5.87 -11.49 4.25
N VAL A 82 -5.38 -10.65 3.32
CA VAL A 82 -4.41 -9.60 3.62
C VAL A 82 -4.64 -8.31 2.85
N LEU A 83 -4.58 -7.20 3.57
CA LEU A 83 -4.46 -5.86 3.03
C LEU A 83 -2.99 -5.54 2.80
N ILE A 84 -2.64 -5.14 1.60
CA ILE A 84 -1.31 -4.67 1.25
C ILE A 84 -1.35 -3.16 1.29
N MET A 85 -0.85 -2.58 2.39
CA MET A 85 -0.85 -1.14 2.61
C MET A 85 0.16 -0.47 1.69
N ASP A 86 -0.31 0.45 0.86
CA ASP A 86 0.53 1.10 -0.13
C ASP A 86 1.44 2.17 0.49
N VAL A 87 2.75 1.94 0.38
CA VAL A 87 3.82 2.89 0.74
C VAL A 87 4.81 3.04 -0.42
N THR A 88 4.37 2.76 -1.62
CA THR A 88 5.25 2.70 -2.81
C THR A 88 5.90 4.04 -3.15
N ASN A 89 5.26 5.15 -2.81
CA ASN A 89 5.76 6.51 -3.05
C ASN A 89 6.51 7.10 -1.85
N ALA A 90 6.88 6.28 -0.86
CA ALA A 90 7.51 6.70 0.39
C ALA A 90 6.67 7.71 1.21
N VAL A 91 5.37 7.72 0.99
CA VAL A 91 4.41 8.51 1.78
C VAL A 91 3.78 7.61 2.83
N CYS A 92 3.90 8.01 4.08
CA CYS A 92 3.37 7.27 5.22
C CYS A 92 2.12 7.97 5.78
N TYR A 93 1.02 7.26 5.79
CA TYR A 93 -0.28 7.74 6.27
C TYR A 93 -0.48 7.26 7.72
N TRP A 94 0.34 7.79 8.65
CA TRP A 94 0.42 7.31 10.03
C TRP A 94 -0.90 7.37 10.78
N ASP A 95 -1.60 8.49 10.69
CA ASP A 95 -2.82 8.72 11.42
C ASP A 95 -3.99 7.91 10.83
N GLU A 96 -4.01 7.74 9.51
CA GLU A 96 -4.97 6.91 8.81
C GLU A 96 -4.80 5.44 9.21
N TRP A 97 -3.56 4.94 9.20
CA TRP A 97 -3.27 3.55 9.58
C TRP A 97 -3.59 3.27 11.06
N GLU A 98 -3.34 4.23 11.95
CA GLU A 98 -3.71 4.09 13.37
C GLU A 98 -5.22 3.88 13.53
N VAL A 99 -6.03 4.70 12.87
CA VAL A 99 -7.49 4.58 12.94
C VAL A 99 -7.98 3.28 12.30
N ILE A 100 -7.39 2.88 11.16
CA ILE A 100 -7.73 1.63 10.49
C ILE A 100 -7.42 0.43 11.39
N PHE A 101 -6.21 0.33 11.92
CA PHE A 101 -5.82 -0.81 12.74
C PHE A 101 -6.54 -0.87 14.08
N GLN A 102 -6.82 0.27 14.72
CA GLN A 102 -7.66 0.32 15.90
C GLN A 102 -9.06 -0.19 15.60
N THR A 103 -9.67 0.30 14.52
CA THR A 103 -11.01 -0.15 14.11
C THR A 103 -11.03 -1.67 13.84
N MET A 104 -10.03 -2.19 13.13
CA MET A 104 -9.91 -3.63 12.88
C MET A 104 -9.74 -4.44 14.18
N GLN A 105 -8.99 -3.94 15.17
CA GLN A 105 -8.89 -4.61 16.48
C GLN A 105 -10.22 -4.63 17.22
N GLU A 106 -10.95 -3.53 17.22
CA GLU A 106 -12.27 -3.44 17.82
C GLU A 106 -13.26 -4.39 17.14
N MET A 107 -13.28 -4.42 15.80
CA MET A 107 -14.10 -5.37 15.05
C MET A 107 -13.80 -6.81 15.43
N LYS A 108 -12.52 -7.15 15.55
CA LYS A 108 -12.08 -8.48 15.95
C LYS A 108 -12.48 -8.82 17.39
N ALA A 109 -12.39 -7.85 18.32
CA ALA A 109 -12.82 -8.02 19.70
C ALA A 109 -14.33 -8.27 19.80
N LEU A 110 -15.12 -7.73 18.87
CA LEU A 110 -16.55 -7.99 18.73
C LEU A 110 -16.88 -9.31 18.01
N GLY A 111 -15.86 -10.10 17.65
CA GLY A 111 -16.03 -11.39 16.98
C GLY A 111 -16.10 -11.35 15.45
N ASN A 112 -15.92 -10.17 14.85
CA ASN A 112 -15.89 -10.06 13.40
C ASN A 112 -14.60 -10.61 12.82
N ARG A 113 -14.69 -11.17 11.62
CA ARG A 113 -13.52 -11.44 10.79
C ARG A 113 -13.00 -10.14 10.21
N VAL A 114 -11.69 -9.99 10.18
CA VAL A 114 -11.01 -8.88 9.49
C VAL A 114 -9.79 -9.43 8.76
N PRO A 115 -9.40 -8.85 7.64
CA PRO A 115 -8.13 -9.18 6.98
C PRO A 115 -6.94 -8.92 7.91
N LYS A 116 -5.80 -9.47 7.57
CA LYS A 116 -4.51 -9.08 8.15
C LYS A 116 -3.92 -7.93 7.35
N PHE A 117 -2.78 -7.36 7.77
CA PHE A 117 -2.08 -6.38 6.96
C PHE A 117 -0.60 -6.72 6.79
N CYS A 118 -0.03 -6.25 5.70
CA CYS A 118 1.38 -6.07 5.46
C CYS A 118 1.60 -4.75 4.70
N PHE A 119 2.85 -4.29 4.62
CA PHE A 119 3.18 -3.09 3.87
C PHE A 119 3.92 -3.43 2.58
N TRP A 120 3.79 -2.54 1.60
CA TRP A 120 4.60 -2.55 0.40
C TRP A 120 5.31 -1.21 0.24
N ALA A 121 6.65 -1.22 0.41
CA ALA A 121 7.52 -0.07 0.30
C ALA A 121 8.48 -0.26 -0.89
N PHE A 122 8.53 0.70 -1.81
CA PHE A 122 9.29 0.52 -3.05
C PHE A 122 10.17 1.71 -3.46
N ASN A 123 9.61 2.90 -3.60
CA ASN A 123 10.28 4.08 -4.15
C ASN A 123 10.83 5.05 -3.09
N GLY A 124 11.54 6.08 -3.56
CA GLY A 124 11.99 7.19 -2.74
C GLY A 124 12.96 6.75 -1.64
N ASN A 125 12.80 7.30 -0.46
CA ASN A 125 13.58 6.96 0.73
C ASN A 125 13.10 5.66 1.40
N VAL A 126 12.96 4.60 0.61
CA VAL A 126 12.35 3.33 0.99
C VAL A 126 13.00 2.67 2.22
N VAL A 127 14.32 2.79 2.39
CA VAL A 127 15.00 2.21 3.55
C VAL A 127 14.58 2.92 4.84
N ASP A 128 14.52 4.26 4.81
CA ASP A 128 14.08 5.05 5.96
C ASP A 128 12.59 4.82 6.26
N VAL A 129 11.78 4.64 5.22
CA VAL A 129 10.35 4.28 5.37
C VAL A 129 10.20 2.93 6.06
N VAL A 130 10.91 1.90 5.60
CA VAL A 130 10.86 0.56 6.19
C VAL A 130 11.35 0.58 7.64
N GLU A 131 12.43 1.31 7.92
CA GLU A 131 12.90 1.51 9.30
C GLU A 131 11.82 2.16 10.17
N SER A 132 11.16 3.20 9.67
CA SER A 132 10.09 3.90 10.39
C SER A 132 8.88 3.00 10.66
N LEU A 133 8.46 2.19 9.67
CA LEU A 133 7.40 1.18 9.82
C LEU A 133 7.77 0.15 10.90
N TYR A 134 9.01 -0.35 10.86
CA TYR A 134 9.52 -1.30 11.84
C TYR A 134 9.49 -0.73 13.24
N GLN A 135 10.06 0.45 13.47
CA GLN A 135 10.10 1.10 14.78
C GLN A 135 8.69 1.37 15.33
N ARG A 136 7.75 1.79 14.47
CA ARG A 136 6.42 2.21 14.91
C ARG A 136 5.48 1.05 15.19
N PHE A 137 5.46 0.04 14.36
CA PHE A 137 4.46 -1.03 14.43
C PHE A 137 4.99 -2.39 14.88
N TYR A 138 6.26 -2.68 14.66
CA TYR A 138 6.79 -4.03 14.83
C TYR A 138 7.77 -4.18 15.99
N LYS A 139 8.70 -3.28 16.19
CA LYS A 139 9.68 -3.33 17.27
C LYS A 139 9.01 -3.27 18.65
N THR A 140 8.09 -2.34 18.82
CA THR A 140 7.09 -2.41 19.89
C THR A 140 5.84 -3.01 19.30
N PRO A 141 5.50 -4.28 19.59
CA PRO A 141 4.54 -5.07 18.79
C PRO A 141 3.12 -4.54 18.91
N ARG A 142 2.84 -3.51 18.16
CA ARG A 142 1.51 -2.90 18.04
C ARG A 142 0.71 -3.66 16.99
N TYR A 143 -0.56 -3.93 17.28
CA TYR A 143 -1.46 -4.64 16.37
C TYR A 143 -0.93 -6.01 15.89
N LYS A 144 -0.12 -6.70 16.72
CA LYS A 144 0.54 -7.96 16.36
C LYS A 144 -0.40 -9.03 15.86
N ASP A 145 -1.61 -9.05 16.38
CA ASP A 145 -2.65 -9.99 16.00
C ASP A 145 -3.32 -9.69 14.65
N LEU A 146 -3.00 -8.54 14.05
CA LEU A 146 -3.40 -8.14 12.69
C LEU A 146 -2.26 -8.29 11.67
N TRP A 147 -1.03 -8.59 12.08
CA TRP A 147 0.08 -8.78 11.13
C TRP A 147 -0.16 -10.00 10.26
N PHE A 148 0.12 -9.85 8.98
CA PHE A 148 0.15 -11.00 8.08
C PHE A 148 1.51 -11.68 8.14
N TYR A 149 1.49 -12.99 8.38
CA TYR A 149 2.69 -13.81 8.49
C TYR A 149 2.87 -14.66 7.24
N TRP A 150 4.10 -14.75 6.76
CA TRP A 150 4.51 -15.66 5.71
C TRP A 150 5.82 -16.34 6.10
N ASP A 151 5.87 -17.66 5.96
CA ASP A 151 7.03 -18.46 6.38
C ASP A 151 7.47 -18.18 7.85
N GLY A 152 6.50 -18.00 8.72
CA GLY A 152 6.72 -17.86 10.17
C GLY A 152 7.13 -16.45 10.65
N LYS A 153 7.30 -15.48 9.75
CA LYS A 153 7.64 -14.09 10.09
C LYS A 153 6.62 -13.12 9.49
N PRO A 154 6.51 -11.89 10.02
CA PRO A 154 5.70 -10.85 9.36
C PRO A 154 6.17 -10.62 7.93
N LEU A 155 5.22 -10.49 7.00
CA LEU A 155 5.52 -10.21 5.60
C LEU A 155 5.80 -8.72 5.39
N LEU A 156 6.86 -8.42 4.65
CA LEU A 156 7.11 -7.11 4.09
C LEU A 156 7.39 -7.25 2.58
N LEU A 157 6.60 -6.57 1.77
CA LEU A 157 6.88 -6.40 0.35
C LEU A 157 7.79 -5.18 0.18
N TYR A 158 8.93 -5.35 -0.48
CA TYR A 158 9.99 -4.37 -0.42
C TYR A 158 10.72 -4.22 -1.77
N ASN A 159 11.55 -3.21 -1.87
CA ASN A 159 12.54 -3.09 -2.94
C ASN A 159 13.82 -3.83 -2.52
N ALA A 160 14.17 -4.93 -3.18
CA ALA A 160 15.34 -5.72 -2.83
C ALA A 160 16.67 -5.04 -3.17
N THR A 161 16.64 -4.00 -4.00
CA THR A 161 17.85 -3.29 -4.47
C THR A 161 17.72 -1.77 -4.24
N PRO A 162 17.53 -1.33 -2.99
CA PRO A 162 17.27 0.08 -2.70
C PRO A 162 18.45 0.99 -3.02
N SER A 163 19.68 0.45 -2.92
CA SER A 163 20.92 1.18 -3.17
C SER A 163 21.30 1.26 -4.65
N ILE A 164 20.74 0.37 -5.48
CA ILE A 164 20.99 0.28 -6.92
C ILE A 164 19.72 0.74 -7.62
N ASP A 165 19.67 2.00 -7.93
CA ASP A 165 18.50 2.57 -8.52
C ASP A 165 18.55 2.49 -10.05
N ALA A 166 17.91 1.48 -10.62
CA ALA A 166 17.65 1.40 -12.05
C ALA A 166 16.47 2.29 -12.49
N ASN A 167 15.68 2.77 -11.52
CA ASN A 167 14.57 3.69 -11.74
C ASN A 167 14.96 5.07 -11.20
N PRO A 168 14.99 6.14 -12.02
CA PRO A 168 15.34 7.48 -11.57
C PRO A 168 14.44 8.02 -10.45
N ASN A 169 13.28 7.41 -10.23
CA ASN A 169 12.34 7.76 -9.16
C ASN A 169 12.31 6.72 -8.02
N GLY A 170 13.12 5.66 -8.09
CA GLY A 170 13.02 4.54 -7.17
C GLY A 170 14.29 4.29 -6.37
N GLY A 171 14.12 3.81 -5.15
CA GLY A 171 15.20 3.42 -4.28
C GLY A 171 15.85 4.56 -3.51
N GLN A 172 16.76 4.19 -2.62
CA GLN A 172 17.49 5.11 -1.76
C GLN A 172 18.98 4.83 -1.91
N ARG A 173 19.59 5.49 -2.91
CA ARG A 173 20.97 5.24 -3.31
C ARG A 173 21.93 5.29 -2.11
N GLY A 174 22.78 4.27 -2.00
CA GLY A 174 23.79 4.15 -0.96
C GLY A 174 23.29 3.72 0.42
N LYS A 175 22.01 3.39 0.54
CA LYS A 175 21.44 2.82 1.78
C LYS A 175 21.04 1.37 1.60
N GLU A 176 21.19 0.61 2.69
CA GLU A 176 20.81 -0.79 2.80
C GLU A 176 19.94 -0.99 4.04
N TYR A 177 19.06 -1.97 4.00
CA TYR A 177 18.29 -2.37 5.17
C TYR A 177 19.21 -2.94 6.24
N SER A 178 18.90 -2.64 7.52
CA SER A 178 19.63 -3.21 8.67
C SER A 178 19.45 -4.74 8.73
N GLU A 179 20.41 -5.43 9.32
CA GLU A 179 20.31 -6.87 9.58
C GLU A 179 19.14 -7.20 10.50
N GLU A 180 18.79 -6.32 11.43
CA GLU A 180 17.61 -6.46 12.29
C GLU A 180 16.34 -6.57 11.44
N ILE A 181 16.15 -5.70 10.46
CA ILE A 181 15.00 -5.75 9.52
C ILE A 181 15.02 -7.02 8.68
N LYS A 182 16.16 -7.36 8.10
CA LYS A 182 16.29 -8.55 7.26
C LYS A 182 15.99 -9.85 8.02
N GLN A 183 16.32 -9.91 9.30
CA GLN A 183 16.06 -11.07 10.15
C GLN A 183 14.63 -11.11 10.69
N PHE A 184 14.00 -9.96 10.89
CA PHE A 184 12.67 -9.84 11.47
C PHE A 184 11.56 -10.24 10.50
N PHE A 185 11.64 -9.76 9.26
CA PHE A 185 10.61 -9.97 8.26
C PHE A 185 10.87 -11.18 7.37
N THR A 186 9.80 -11.75 6.83
CA THR A 186 9.84 -12.43 5.55
C THR A 186 9.76 -11.37 4.46
N LEU A 187 10.85 -11.21 3.70
CA LEU A 187 10.99 -10.21 2.66
C LEU A 187 10.62 -10.82 1.31
N ARG A 188 9.76 -10.15 0.55
CA ARG A 188 9.44 -10.52 -0.83
C ARG A 188 9.55 -9.30 -1.71
N ASN A 189 10.33 -9.44 -2.76
CA ASN A 189 10.50 -8.35 -3.71
C ASN A 189 9.27 -8.28 -4.60
N MET A 190 8.41 -7.35 -4.29
CA MET A 190 7.23 -7.10 -5.10
C MET A 190 7.56 -6.12 -6.20
N TRP A 191 7.14 -6.48 -7.39
CA TRP A 191 7.50 -5.78 -8.57
C TRP A 191 6.28 -5.38 -9.38
N TRP A 192 6.30 -4.11 -9.85
CA TRP A 192 5.16 -3.47 -10.50
C TRP A 192 5.38 -3.16 -11.99
N GLY A 193 6.23 -3.85 -12.70
CA GLY A 193 6.40 -3.56 -14.10
C GLY A 193 7.55 -2.63 -14.46
N TYR A 194 8.36 -2.24 -13.51
CA TYR A 194 9.42 -1.25 -13.71
C TYR A 194 10.73 -1.80 -14.29
N TYR A 195 10.85 -3.08 -14.54
CA TYR A 195 12.04 -3.70 -15.08
C TYR A 195 12.41 -3.24 -16.49
N HIS A 196 11.53 -2.54 -17.16
CA HIS A 196 11.80 -1.99 -18.46
C HIS A 196 12.57 -0.67 -18.44
N TRP A 197 12.69 -0.04 -17.28
CA TRP A 197 13.30 1.28 -17.17
C TRP A 197 14.78 1.29 -17.51
N ALA A 198 15.47 0.20 -17.24
CA ALA A 198 16.89 0.06 -17.56
C ALA A 198 17.16 -0.77 -18.83
N GLY A 199 16.13 -1.18 -19.54
CA GLY A 199 16.28 -2.10 -20.69
C GLY A 199 16.66 -3.52 -20.30
N GLU A 200 16.77 -3.83 -19.01
CA GLU A 200 17.08 -5.13 -18.49
C GLU A 200 15.84 -5.76 -17.82
N ARG A 201 15.62 -7.02 -18.15
CA ARG A 201 14.58 -7.80 -17.49
C ARG A 201 15.01 -8.07 -16.05
N TYR A 202 14.21 -7.69 -15.08
CA TYR A 202 14.48 -8.03 -13.69
C TYR A 202 14.45 -9.55 -13.53
N VAL A 203 15.61 -10.12 -13.32
CA VAL A 203 15.79 -11.54 -13.06
C VAL A 203 16.02 -11.71 -11.57
N GLY A 204 15.00 -11.87 -10.79
CA GLY A 204 15.16 -12.06 -9.36
C GLY A 204 14.87 -13.49 -8.94
N GLY A 205 15.22 -13.82 -7.70
CA GLY A 205 15.16 -15.14 -7.11
C GLY A 205 13.77 -15.56 -6.62
N GLU A 206 13.74 -16.55 -5.75
CA GLU A 206 12.53 -17.14 -5.15
C GLU A 206 11.72 -16.17 -4.29
N ASP A 207 12.27 -15.00 -3.99
CA ASP A 207 11.65 -13.94 -3.17
C ASP A 207 10.71 -13.01 -3.93
N LYS A 208 10.48 -13.27 -5.23
CA LYS A 208 9.67 -12.39 -6.07
C LYS A 208 8.20 -12.71 -6.02
N TRP A 209 7.44 -11.65 -5.86
CA TRP A 209 6.01 -11.65 -6.04
C TRP A 209 5.63 -10.49 -6.96
N SER A 210 5.30 -10.77 -8.19
CA SER A 210 5.10 -9.75 -9.20
C SER A 210 3.81 -9.97 -9.97
N PHE A 211 3.04 -8.90 -10.14
CA PHE A 211 1.91 -8.89 -11.07
C PHE A 211 2.30 -8.87 -12.54
N GLY A 212 3.50 -8.45 -12.84
CA GLY A 212 3.92 -8.28 -14.21
C GLY A 212 4.88 -9.35 -14.66
N TYR A 213 5.14 -10.33 -13.82
CA TYR A 213 5.89 -11.50 -14.25
C TYR A 213 5.04 -12.24 -15.26
N GLU A 214 5.64 -12.60 -16.39
CA GLU A 214 4.93 -13.46 -17.32
C GLU A 214 4.39 -14.65 -16.54
N MET A 215 3.09 -14.80 -16.56
CA MET A 215 2.37 -15.89 -15.89
C MET A 215 2.85 -17.29 -16.31
N ASN A 216 3.79 -17.34 -17.22
CA ASN A 216 4.46 -18.54 -17.72
C ASN A 216 5.55 -19.06 -16.78
N ASP A 217 6.16 -18.23 -15.94
CA ASP A 217 7.03 -18.71 -14.88
C ASP A 217 6.16 -19.10 -13.69
N ARG A 218 5.74 -20.34 -13.66
CA ARG A 218 4.81 -20.98 -12.74
C ARG A 218 5.22 -20.94 -11.26
N ASN A 219 5.90 -19.91 -10.83
CA ASN A 219 6.34 -19.67 -9.45
C ASN A 219 5.34 -18.78 -8.68
N VAL A 220 4.08 -18.79 -9.09
CA VAL A 220 2.96 -18.22 -8.37
C VAL A 220 2.17 -19.33 -7.68
#